data_746cf8cbfa4a1e9171de42d116c15fb9
#
_entry.id   746cf8cbfa4a1e9171de42d116c15fb9
#
_cell.length_a   1.000
_cell.length_b   1.000
_cell.length_c   1.000
_cell.angle_alpha   90.00
_cell.angle_beta   90.00
_cell.angle_gamma   90.00
#
_symmetry.space_group_name_H-M   'P 1'
#
loop_
_entity.id
_entity.type
_entity.pdbx_description
1 polymer ?
#
loop_
_entity_poly.entity_id
_entity_poly.type
_entity_poly.pdbx_seq_one_letter_code
_entity_poly.pdbx_strand_id
1 'polypeptide(L)'
;MSMKRFFGHTMWTGFLGILLLCGGHASAAELWLDIDTTKHTLYLMEGDKVVQVFEKIAIGKNGITSDKTVHDGKTPLGHYKIRWINDESRFHLFFGLDYPTPEHAATAFMEDRISATELEAIYRAHERGEEPSGSTDLGGSIGIHGVGHGDLRIHQNFDWTDGCVALTNEQIDELAQRIGLGTVVIVR
;
A
#
# COMPACT_ATOMS: atom_id res chain seq x y z
N MET A 1 77.79 55.14 -12.70
CA MET A 1 77.67 54.23 -11.57
C MET A 1 76.18 54.19 -11.21
N SER A 2 75.42 53.23 -11.74
CA SER A 2 73.93 53.17 -11.62
C SER A 2 73.54 51.88 -10.99
N MET A 3 72.85 51.99 -9.87
CA MET A 3 72.44 50.91 -9.04
C MET A 3 70.95 50.55 -9.37
N LYS A 4 70.72 49.39 -10.01
CA LYS A 4 69.40 48.92 -10.33
C LYS A 4 68.85 48.18 -9.12
N ARG A 5 67.70 48.63 -8.59
CA ARG A 5 66.91 47.98 -7.58
C ARG A 5 66.03 46.91 -8.23
N PHE A 6 66.13 45.65 -7.75
CA PHE A 6 65.22 44.57 -8.07
C PHE A 6 64.01 44.63 -7.14
N PHE A 7 62.80 44.75 -7.69
CA PHE A 7 61.56 44.56 -6.99
C PHE A 7 61.15 43.11 -7.16
N GLY A 8 61.09 42.34 -6.02
CA GLY A 8 60.56 41.03 -6.00
C GLY A 8 59.01 41.06 -5.85
N HIS A 9 58.28 40.43 -6.78
CA HIS A 9 56.88 40.24 -6.70
C HIS A 9 56.62 38.87 -6.05
N THR A 10 56.08 38.85 -4.82
CA THR A 10 55.53 37.67 -4.16
C THR A 10 54.10 37.46 -4.65
N MET A 11 53.88 36.42 -5.47
CA MET A 11 52.58 35.96 -5.86
C MET A 11 51.97 35.17 -4.68
N TRP A 12 50.89 35.68 -4.12
CA TRP A 12 50.08 35.02 -3.13
C TRP A 12 49.02 34.19 -3.89
N THR A 13 49.20 32.87 -3.97
CA THR A 13 48.19 31.92 -4.48
C THR A 13 47.19 31.64 -3.39
N GLY A 14 46.03 32.33 -3.49
CA GLY A 14 44.87 32.02 -2.63
C GLY A 14 44.23 30.68 -3.04
N PHE A 15 44.30 29.69 -2.15
CA PHE A 15 43.60 28.42 -2.30
C PHE A 15 42.13 28.64 -1.92
N LEU A 16 41.26 28.73 -2.93
CA LEU A 16 39.80 28.78 -2.71
C LEU A 16 39.29 27.35 -2.44
N GLY A 17 39.15 27.01 -1.17
CA GLY A 17 38.55 25.74 -0.76
C GLY A 17 37.04 25.72 -1.10
N ILE A 18 36.66 24.95 -2.11
CA ILE A 18 35.25 24.67 -2.41
C ILE A 18 34.74 23.64 -1.36
N LEU A 19 33.97 24.15 -0.42
CA LEU A 19 33.24 23.32 0.54
C LEU A 19 32.05 22.66 -0.19
N LEU A 20 32.21 21.43 -0.64
CA LEU A 20 31.08 20.62 -1.14
C LEU A 20 30.16 20.28 0.04
N LEU A 21 29.08 21.04 0.19
CA LEU A 21 27.94 20.65 1.02
C LEU A 21 27.25 19.49 0.33
N CYS A 22 27.59 18.26 0.74
CA CYS A 22 26.75 17.07 0.48
C CYS A 22 25.43 17.26 1.23
N GLY A 23 24.46 17.90 0.60
CA GLY A 23 23.09 17.93 1.05
C GLY A 23 22.52 16.51 0.94
N GLY A 24 22.54 15.75 2.04
CA GLY A 24 21.81 14.50 2.14
C GLY A 24 20.32 14.81 1.99
N HIS A 25 19.75 14.46 0.85
CA HIS A 25 18.30 14.43 0.69
C HIS A 25 17.83 13.30 1.60
N ALA A 26 17.34 13.62 2.78
CA ALA A 26 16.50 12.68 3.55
C ALA A 26 15.24 12.43 2.69
N SER A 27 15.21 11.30 1.99
CA SER A 27 13.97 10.83 1.37
C SER A 27 12.96 10.70 2.52
N ALA A 28 11.83 11.40 2.44
CA ALA A 28 10.74 11.18 3.37
C ALA A 28 10.41 9.68 3.31
N ALA A 29 10.37 9.01 4.46
CA ALA A 29 10.06 7.60 4.50
C ALA A 29 8.65 7.40 3.94
N GLU A 30 8.51 6.45 3.02
CA GLU A 30 7.23 6.17 2.36
C GLU A 30 6.21 5.61 3.37
N LEU A 31 4.97 6.11 3.30
CA LEU A 31 3.88 5.61 4.12
C LEU A 31 3.35 4.30 3.53
N TRP A 32 3.10 3.32 4.40
CA TRP A 32 2.51 2.03 4.03
C TRP A 32 1.62 1.49 5.13
N LEU A 33 0.79 0.49 4.83
CA LEU A 33 -0.15 -0.11 5.76
C LEU A 33 0.27 -1.53 6.12
N ASP A 34 0.30 -1.82 7.43
CA ASP A 34 0.45 -3.15 7.99
C ASP A 34 -0.86 -3.58 8.65
N ILE A 35 -1.53 -4.58 8.10
CA ILE A 35 -2.80 -5.10 8.59
C ILE A 35 -2.55 -6.42 9.31
N ASP A 36 -2.53 -6.36 10.65
CA ASP A 36 -2.42 -7.52 11.52
C ASP A 36 -3.82 -8.11 11.77
N THR A 37 -4.16 -9.12 10.98
CA THR A 37 -5.48 -9.76 11.03
C THR A 37 -5.74 -10.49 12.33
N THR A 38 -4.69 -10.95 13.03
CA THR A 38 -4.82 -11.66 14.32
C THR A 38 -5.13 -10.70 15.47
N LYS A 39 -4.66 -9.45 15.36
CA LYS A 39 -4.95 -8.39 16.34
C LYS A 39 -6.15 -7.53 15.94
N HIS A 40 -6.73 -7.74 14.78
CA HIS A 40 -7.76 -6.87 14.21
C HIS A 40 -7.33 -5.39 14.25
N THR A 41 -6.11 -5.13 13.77
CA THR A 41 -5.48 -3.80 13.86
C THR A 41 -4.79 -3.45 12.54
N LEU A 42 -5.04 -2.24 12.05
CA LEU A 42 -4.32 -1.65 10.94
C LEU A 42 -3.34 -0.59 11.48
N TYR A 43 -2.09 -0.72 11.10
CA TYR A 43 -1.03 0.23 11.41
C TYR A 43 -0.69 1.05 10.17
N LEU A 44 -0.66 2.37 10.31
CA LEU A 44 -0.04 3.26 9.34
C LEU A 44 1.44 3.38 9.71
N MET A 45 2.29 3.02 8.79
CA MET A 45 3.74 2.96 8.95
C MET A 45 4.44 4.06 8.17
N GLU A 46 5.51 4.61 8.73
CA GLU A 46 6.47 5.47 8.05
C GLU A 46 7.86 4.83 8.17
N GLY A 47 8.34 4.19 7.08
CA GLY A 47 9.46 3.26 7.18
C GLY A 47 9.16 2.15 8.21
N ASP A 48 10.00 2.01 9.23
CA ASP A 48 9.83 1.00 10.29
C ASP A 48 9.07 1.51 11.52
N LYS A 49 8.54 2.75 11.47
CA LYS A 49 7.84 3.35 12.61
C LYS A 49 6.34 3.29 12.44
N VAL A 50 5.62 2.88 13.48
CA VAL A 50 4.17 3.06 13.57
C VAL A 50 3.89 4.55 13.83
N VAL A 51 3.14 5.19 12.93
CA VAL A 51 2.75 6.60 13.07
C VAL A 51 1.28 6.76 13.46
N GLN A 52 0.46 5.71 13.20
CA GLN A 52 -0.95 5.69 13.59
C GLN A 52 -1.46 4.25 13.72
N VAL A 53 -2.45 4.04 14.58
CA VAL A 53 -3.05 2.72 14.85
C VAL A 53 -4.56 2.83 14.74
N PHE A 54 -5.17 1.92 13.99
CA PHE A 54 -6.62 1.75 13.87
C PHE A 54 -6.98 0.37 14.40
N GLU A 55 -7.58 0.34 15.57
CA GLU A 55 -8.01 -0.90 16.22
C GLU A 55 -9.44 -1.30 15.83
N LYS A 56 -9.79 -2.56 16.09
CA LYS A 56 -11.12 -3.14 15.83
C LYS A 56 -11.54 -3.07 14.38
N ILE A 57 -10.62 -3.31 13.47
CA ILE A 57 -10.97 -3.56 12.08
C ILE A 57 -11.75 -4.87 11.97
N ALA A 58 -12.63 -4.99 11.00
CA ALA A 58 -13.27 -6.26 10.66
C ALA A 58 -12.69 -6.81 9.35
N ILE A 59 -12.59 -8.13 9.26
CA ILE A 59 -12.08 -8.86 8.11
C ILE A 59 -13.16 -9.78 7.51
N GLY A 60 -12.77 -10.70 6.65
CA GLY A 60 -13.66 -11.70 6.07
C GLY A 60 -14.37 -12.53 7.12
N LYS A 61 -15.69 -12.69 6.98
CA LYS A 61 -16.56 -13.43 7.93
C LYS A 61 -16.15 -14.89 8.18
N ASN A 62 -15.34 -15.45 7.29
CA ASN A 62 -14.78 -16.80 7.39
C ASN A 62 -13.26 -16.78 7.67
N GLY A 63 -12.71 -15.64 8.16
CA GLY A 63 -11.32 -15.48 8.53
C GLY A 63 -10.41 -15.08 7.36
N ILE A 64 -9.23 -15.65 7.32
CA ILE A 64 -8.13 -15.32 6.39
C ILE A 64 -7.75 -16.52 5.53
N THR A 65 -7.04 -16.26 4.42
CA THR A 65 -6.49 -17.32 3.57
C THR A 65 -5.30 -16.83 2.76
N SER A 66 -4.35 -17.71 2.45
CA SER A 66 -3.34 -17.50 1.42
C SER A 66 -3.82 -17.95 0.04
N ASP A 67 -4.94 -18.69 -0.01
CA ASP A 67 -5.51 -19.30 -1.20
C ASP A 67 -7.01 -18.99 -1.28
N LYS A 68 -7.30 -17.78 -1.75
CA LYS A 68 -8.68 -17.28 -1.85
C LYS A 68 -9.39 -17.84 -3.07
N THR A 69 -10.66 -18.19 -2.86
CA THR A 69 -11.63 -18.44 -3.92
C THR A 69 -12.77 -17.45 -3.86
N VAL A 70 -13.44 -17.24 -4.99
CA VAL A 70 -14.61 -16.36 -5.06
C VAL A 70 -15.70 -16.85 -4.09
N HIS A 71 -16.33 -15.92 -3.37
CA HIS A 71 -17.38 -16.18 -2.36
C HIS A 71 -16.96 -16.98 -1.12
N ASP A 72 -15.68 -17.23 -0.87
CA ASP A 72 -15.23 -17.94 0.34
C ASP A 72 -15.41 -17.12 1.64
N GLY A 73 -15.63 -15.81 1.52
CA GLY A 73 -15.80 -14.89 2.67
C GLY A 73 -14.52 -14.71 3.48
N LYS A 74 -13.36 -14.95 2.90
CA LYS A 74 -12.06 -14.84 3.58
C LYS A 74 -11.25 -13.65 3.06
N THR A 75 -10.47 -13.04 3.94
CA THR A 75 -9.52 -11.98 3.57
C THR A 75 -8.22 -12.61 3.06
N PRO A 76 -7.78 -12.27 1.83
CA PRO A 76 -6.53 -12.81 1.30
C PRO A 76 -5.34 -12.15 1.96
N LEU A 77 -4.40 -12.97 2.47
CA LEU A 77 -3.09 -12.54 2.94
C LEU A 77 -2.22 -12.18 1.73
N GLY A 78 -1.33 -11.20 1.90
CA GLY A 78 -0.41 -10.84 0.83
C GLY A 78 0.08 -9.40 0.87
N HIS A 79 0.77 -9.03 -0.20
CA HIS A 79 1.32 -7.70 -0.44
C HIS A 79 0.57 -7.07 -1.61
N TYR A 80 0.01 -5.89 -1.37
CA TYR A 80 -0.86 -5.18 -2.30
C TYR A 80 -0.44 -3.74 -2.46
N LYS A 81 -1.07 -3.07 -3.43
CA LYS A 81 -1.08 -1.61 -3.56
C LYS A 81 -2.50 -1.13 -3.73
N ILE A 82 -2.79 0.06 -3.20
CA ILE A 82 -4.04 0.76 -3.51
C ILE A 82 -4.01 1.12 -4.99
N ARG A 83 -5.01 0.64 -5.74
CA ARG A 83 -5.07 0.80 -7.18
C ARG A 83 -6.17 1.76 -7.65
N TRP A 84 -7.27 1.84 -6.93
CA TRP A 84 -8.37 2.73 -7.21
C TRP A 84 -9.05 3.19 -5.91
N ILE A 85 -9.81 4.28 -6.00
CA ILE A 85 -10.51 4.90 -4.87
C ILE A 85 -11.94 5.19 -5.32
N ASN A 86 -12.93 4.87 -4.49
CA ASN A 86 -14.33 5.21 -4.70
C ASN A 86 -14.88 5.91 -3.46
N ASP A 87 -15.12 7.20 -3.57
CA ASP A 87 -15.69 8.08 -2.53
C ASP A 87 -17.23 8.12 -2.54
N GLU A 88 -17.87 7.54 -3.56
CA GLU A 88 -19.31 7.32 -3.66
C GLU A 88 -19.72 5.88 -3.30
N SER A 89 -18.87 5.16 -2.58
CA SER A 89 -19.12 3.78 -2.18
C SER A 89 -20.28 3.68 -1.17
N ARG A 90 -21.11 2.63 -1.31
CA ARG A 90 -22.08 2.25 -0.25
C ARG A 90 -21.43 2.02 1.12
N PHE A 91 -20.14 1.81 1.15
CA PHE A 91 -19.31 1.63 2.33
C PHE A 91 -18.64 2.94 2.78
N HIS A 92 -19.16 4.11 2.39
CA HIS A 92 -18.65 5.43 2.64
C HIS A 92 -17.44 5.76 1.75
N LEU A 93 -16.27 5.22 2.03
CA LEU A 93 -15.06 5.35 1.23
C LEU A 93 -14.44 3.96 1.01
N PHE A 94 -13.91 3.70 -0.19
CA PHE A 94 -13.33 2.42 -0.55
C PHE A 94 -11.99 2.61 -1.26
N PHE A 95 -10.94 2.00 -0.72
CA PHE A 95 -9.63 1.86 -1.33
C PHE A 95 -9.48 0.45 -1.90
N GLY A 96 -9.54 0.32 -3.21
CA GLY A 96 -9.39 -0.96 -3.90
C GLY A 96 -7.93 -1.38 -4.00
N LEU A 97 -7.66 -2.64 -3.67
CA LEU A 97 -6.35 -3.27 -3.78
C LEU A 97 -6.18 -3.90 -5.17
N ASP A 98 -4.94 -4.09 -5.58
CA ASP A 98 -4.56 -4.77 -6.82
C ASP A 98 -4.67 -6.31 -6.73
N TYR A 99 -5.69 -6.79 -6.02
CA TYR A 99 -6.03 -8.22 -5.91
C TYR A 99 -6.90 -8.66 -7.11
N PRO A 100 -6.69 -9.89 -7.68
CA PRO A 100 -5.62 -10.84 -7.38
C PRO A 100 -4.25 -10.38 -7.93
N THR A 101 -3.18 -10.64 -7.17
CA THR A 101 -1.81 -10.35 -7.61
C THR A 101 -1.29 -11.40 -8.59
N PRO A 102 -0.18 -11.13 -9.31
CA PRO A 102 0.49 -12.15 -10.15
C PRO A 102 0.80 -13.44 -9.39
N GLU A 103 1.18 -13.37 -8.11
CA GLU A 103 1.47 -14.53 -7.27
C GLU A 103 0.22 -15.38 -7.03
N HIS A 104 -0.92 -14.75 -6.72
CA HIS A 104 -2.21 -15.45 -6.57
C HIS A 104 -2.60 -16.13 -7.88
N ALA A 105 -2.46 -15.44 -9.01
CA ALA A 105 -2.78 -15.98 -10.31
C ALA A 105 -1.88 -17.15 -10.71
N ALA A 106 -0.56 -17.05 -10.45
CA ALA A 106 0.39 -18.13 -10.71
C ALA A 106 0.05 -19.39 -9.89
N THR A 107 -0.26 -19.24 -8.61
CA THR A 107 -0.66 -20.37 -7.75
C THR A 107 -1.94 -21.02 -8.26
N ALA A 108 -2.99 -20.23 -8.51
CA ALA A 108 -4.26 -20.74 -9.01
C ALA A 108 -4.15 -21.43 -10.38
N PHE A 109 -3.26 -20.94 -11.24
CA PHE A 109 -2.98 -21.60 -12.52
C PHE A 109 -2.28 -22.95 -12.34
N MET A 110 -1.30 -23.04 -11.45
CA MET A 110 -0.64 -24.32 -11.14
C MET A 110 -1.58 -25.36 -10.51
N GLU A 111 -2.67 -24.89 -9.89
CA GLU A 111 -3.72 -25.71 -9.28
C GLU A 111 -4.91 -25.96 -10.24
N ASP A 112 -4.77 -25.63 -11.52
CA ASP A 112 -5.81 -25.76 -12.55
C ASP A 112 -7.13 -25.02 -12.23
N ARG A 113 -7.08 -23.97 -11.38
CA ARG A 113 -8.26 -23.16 -11.01
C ARG A 113 -8.57 -22.00 -11.94
N ILE A 114 -7.56 -21.54 -12.67
CA ILE A 114 -7.73 -20.54 -13.72
C ILE A 114 -7.03 -21.00 -15.01
N SER A 115 -7.51 -20.51 -16.14
CA SER A 115 -6.93 -20.76 -17.45
C SER A 115 -5.68 -19.90 -17.71
N ALA A 116 -4.86 -20.29 -18.68
CA ALA A 116 -3.73 -19.48 -19.13
C ALA A 116 -4.14 -18.08 -19.63
N THR A 117 -5.33 -17.96 -20.22
CA THR A 117 -5.88 -16.67 -20.67
C THR A 117 -6.20 -15.76 -19.49
N GLU A 118 -6.78 -16.30 -18.41
CA GLU A 118 -7.07 -15.53 -17.18
C GLU A 118 -5.78 -15.14 -16.48
N LEU A 119 -4.80 -16.05 -16.38
CA LEU A 119 -3.47 -15.74 -15.86
C LEU A 119 -2.86 -14.55 -16.60
N GLU A 120 -2.81 -14.61 -17.95
CA GLU A 120 -2.26 -13.55 -18.77
C GLU A 120 -3.02 -12.23 -18.60
N ALA A 121 -4.34 -12.28 -18.49
CA ALA A 121 -5.16 -11.09 -18.28
C ALA A 121 -4.85 -10.39 -16.94
N ILE A 122 -4.64 -11.16 -15.86
CA ILE A 122 -4.26 -10.62 -14.55
C ILE A 122 -2.86 -9.97 -14.63
N TYR A 123 -1.88 -10.64 -15.23
CA TYR A 123 -0.54 -10.08 -15.41
C TYR A 123 -0.57 -8.76 -16.20
N ARG A 124 -1.30 -8.71 -17.30
CA ARG A 124 -1.44 -7.49 -18.12
C ARG A 124 -2.12 -6.35 -17.36
N ALA A 125 -3.11 -6.64 -16.53
CA ALA A 125 -3.76 -5.62 -15.71
C ALA A 125 -2.75 -5.01 -14.74
N HIS A 126 -1.92 -5.82 -14.07
CA HIS A 126 -0.85 -5.35 -13.19
C HIS A 126 0.18 -4.50 -13.93
N GLU A 127 0.67 -4.93 -15.10
CA GLU A 127 1.61 -4.17 -15.92
C GLU A 127 1.07 -2.78 -16.31
N ARG A 128 -0.24 -2.69 -16.61
CA ARG A 128 -0.90 -1.44 -16.97
C ARG A 128 -1.36 -0.60 -15.76
N GLY A 129 -1.22 -1.14 -14.55
CA GLY A 129 -1.71 -0.47 -13.35
C GLY A 129 -3.25 -0.41 -13.27
N GLU A 130 -3.93 -1.35 -13.93
CA GLU A 130 -5.38 -1.49 -13.92
C GLU A 130 -5.84 -2.47 -12.83
N GLU A 131 -7.15 -2.43 -12.48
CA GLU A 131 -7.77 -3.42 -11.61
C GLU A 131 -7.84 -4.76 -12.35
N PRO A 132 -7.35 -5.87 -11.76
CA PRO A 132 -7.52 -7.19 -12.35
C PRO A 132 -9.00 -7.60 -12.38
N SER A 133 -9.40 -8.39 -13.37
CA SER A 133 -10.76 -8.89 -13.48
C SER A 133 -11.14 -9.77 -12.28
N GLY A 134 -12.27 -9.45 -11.64
CA GLY A 134 -12.84 -10.26 -10.57
C GLY A 134 -13.71 -11.44 -11.05
N SER A 135 -13.74 -11.75 -12.35
CA SER A 135 -14.59 -12.80 -12.93
C SER A 135 -13.97 -14.20 -12.91
N THR A 136 -12.77 -14.34 -12.36
CA THR A 136 -12.08 -15.63 -12.21
C THR A 136 -12.47 -16.35 -10.91
N ASP A 137 -12.02 -17.59 -10.73
CA ASP A 137 -12.18 -18.35 -9.46
C ASP A 137 -11.56 -17.61 -8.26
N LEU A 138 -10.59 -16.73 -8.48
CA LEU A 138 -9.97 -15.92 -7.43
C LEU A 138 -10.91 -14.82 -6.90
N GLY A 139 -11.94 -14.42 -7.67
CA GLY A 139 -12.75 -13.25 -7.39
C GLY A 139 -11.97 -11.94 -7.59
N GLY A 140 -12.40 -10.88 -6.92
CA GLY A 140 -11.81 -9.54 -7.05
C GLY A 140 -12.46 -8.55 -6.09
N SER A 141 -12.25 -7.24 -6.36
CA SER A 141 -12.82 -6.15 -5.58
C SER A 141 -12.52 -6.23 -4.08
N ILE A 142 -11.32 -6.67 -3.73
CA ILE A 142 -10.80 -6.65 -2.36
C ILE A 142 -10.26 -5.25 -2.07
N GLY A 143 -10.58 -4.73 -0.88
CA GLY A 143 -10.16 -3.38 -0.50
C GLY A 143 -10.27 -3.11 0.99
N ILE A 144 -9.97 -1.84 1.32
CA ILE A 144 -10.12 -1.27 2.66
C ILE A 144 -11.26 -0.25 2.58
N HIS A 145 -12.24 -0.30 3.48
CA HIS A 145 -13.41 0.56 3.37
C HIS A 145 -14.05 0.88 4.73
N GLY A 146 -14.95 1.87 4.76
CA GLY A 146 -15.74 2.18 5.94
C GLY A 146 -16.90 1.21 6.15
N VAL A 147 -17.64 1.36 7.24
CA VAL A 147 -18.87 0.61 7.51
C VAL A 147 -20.04 1.11 6.64
N GLY A 148 -19.96 2.36 6.17
CA GLY A 148 -21.06 3.00 5.45
C GLY A 148 -22.27 3.22 6.36
N HIS A 149 -23.44 2.73 5.94
CA HIS A 149 -24.68 2.77 6.72
C HIS A 149 -24.90 1.50 7.55
N GLY A 150 -23.89 0.63 7.70
CA GLY A 150 -23.98 -0.60 8.47
C GLY A 150 -24.07 -0.38 9.98
N ASP A 151 -24.36 -1.45 10.73
CA ASP A 151 -24.45 -1.41 12.19
C ASP A 151 -23.04 -1.47 12.81
N LEU A 152 -22.63 -0.39 13.49
CA LEU A 152 -21.35 -0.33 14.20
C LEU A 152 -21.19 -1.38 15.29
N ARG A 153 -22.29 -1.86 15.89
CA ARG A 153 -22.24 -2.94 16.90
C ARG A 153 -21.84 -4.28 16.25
N ILE A 154 -22.28 -4.53 15.01
CA ILE A 154 -21.84 -5.69 14.23
C ILE A 154 -20.35 -5.54 13.94
N HIS A 155 -19.94 -4.39 13.42
CA HIS A 155 -18.54 -4.10 13.09
C HIS A 155 -17.59 -4.26 14.29
N GLN A 156 -18.01 -3.82 15.47
CA GLN A 156 -17.19 -3.88 16.69
C GLN A 156 -17.03 -5.27 17.30
N ASN A 157 -17.89 -6.23 16.93
CA ASN A 157 -17.97 -7.53 17.60
C ASN A 157 -17.79 -8.74 16.67
N PHE A 158 -17.88 -8.55 15.34
CA PHE A 158 -17.86 -9.64 14.39
C PHE A 158 -17.08 -9.26 13.13
N ASP A 159 -16.42 -10.25 12.55
CA ASP A 159 -15.99 -10.21 11.16
C ASP A 159 -17.20 -10.40 10.25
N TRP A 160 -17.39 -9.54 9.28
CA TRP A 160 -18.63 -9.50 8.50
C TRP A 160 -18.44 -9.31 7.01
N THR A 161 -17.20 -9.07 6.55
CA THR A 161 -16.95 -8.78 5.14
C THR A 161 -16.87 -10.06 4.29
N ASP A 162 -16.91 -9.91 2.98
CA ASP A 162 -16.69 -11.01 2.05
C ASP A 162 -15.20 -11.14 1.64
N GLY A 163 -14.30 -10.50 2.42
CA GLY A 163 -12.86 -10.57 2.24
C GLY A 163 -12.14 -9.21 2.29
N CYS A 164 -12.87 -8.10 2.26
CA CYS A 164 -12.31 -6.78 2.49
C CYS A 164 -11.88 -6.57 3.96
N VAL A 165 -11.15 -5.50 4.19
CA VAL A 165 -10.84 -4.98 5.53
C VAL A 165 -11.73 -3.77 5.78
N ALA A 166 -12.53 -3.80 6.85
CA ALA A 166 -13.43 -2.70 7.18
C ALA A 166 -12.95 -1.92 8.41
N LEU A 167 -13.08 -0.61 8.35
CA LEU A 167 -12.86 0.36 9.42
C LEU A 167 -14.18 1.08 9.75
N THR A 168 -14.25 1.86 10.84
CA THR A 168 -15.35 2.80 10.99
C THR A 168 -15.27 3.91 9.94
N ASN A 169 -16.36 4.65 9.72
CA ASN A 169 -16.33 5.76 8.76
C ASN A 169 -15.32 6.83 9.18
N GLU A 170 -15.26 7.12 10.47
CA GLU A 170 -14.31 8.10 11.02
C GLU A 170 -12.86 7.65 10.83
N GLN A 171 -12.58 6.35 11.06
CA GLN A 171 -11.23 5.79 10.89
C GLN A 171 -10.79 5.84 9.43
N ILE A 172 -11.68 5.47 8.48
CA ILE A 172 -11.31 5.49 7.05
C ILE A 172 -11.13 6.93 6.54
N ASP A 173 -11.90 7.91 7.05
CA ASP A 173 -11.73 9.32 6.71
C ASP A 173 -10.39 9.87 7.24
N GLU A 174 -9.99 9.47 8.44
CA GLU A 174 -8.71 9.85 9.02
C GLU A 174 -7.54 9.22 8.24
N LEU A 175 -7.64 7.94 7.89
CA LEU A 175 -6.66 7.22 7.09
C LEU A 175 -6.50 7.84 5.69
N ALA A 176 -7.60 8.25 5.07
CA ALA A 176 -7.65 8.86 3.73
C ALA A 176 -6.85 10.15 3.60
N GLN A 177 -6.62 10.87 4.70
CA GLN A 177 -5.79 12.07 4.70
C GLN A 177 -4.29 11.79 4.50
N ARG A 178 -3.88 10.53 4.64
CA ARG A 178 -2.49 10.12 4.68
C ARG A 178 -2.08 9.17 3.54
N ILE A 179 -3.04 8.47 2.93
CA ILE A 179 -2.79 7.44 1.93
C ILE A 179 -3.48 7.77 0.60
N GLY A 180 -3.07 7.07 -0.45
CA GLY A 180 -3.62 7.25 -1.79
C GLY A 180 -3.20 6.14 -2.75
N LEU A 181 -3.38 6.37 -4.05
CA LEU A 181 -2.96 5.43 -5.08
C LEU A 181 -1.48 5.09 -4.95
N GLY A 182 -1.15 3.81 -5.08
CA GLY A 182 0.21 3.30 -4.98
C GLY A 182 0.66 2.99 -3.56
N THR A 183 -0.08 3.41 -2.50
CA THR A 183 0.26 3.05 -1.12
C THR A 183 0.36 1.52 -0.97
N VAL A 184 1.47 1.06 -0.43
CA VAL A 184 1.72 -0.37 -0.16
C VAL A 184 0.87 -0.82 1.03
N VAL A 185 0.29 -2.01 0.91
CA VAL A 185 -0.56 -2.64 1.94
C VAL A 185 -0.10 -4.07 2.14
N ILE A 186 0.26 -4.42 3.37
CA ILE A 186 0.60 -5.78 3.77
C ILE A 186 -0.53 -6.31 4.65
N VAL A 187 -1.13 -7.44 4.23
CA VAL A 187 -2.15 -8.17 5.01
C VAL A 187 -1.50 -9.46 5.52
N ARG A 188 -1.39 -9.62 6.85
CA ARG A 188 -0.72 -10.74 7.51
C ARG A 188 -1.44 -11.24 8.76
#